data_28812785a84db3a01a53e9b1e24ed838
#
_entry.id   28812785a84db3a01a53e9b1e24ed838
#
_cell.length_a   1.000
_cell.length_b   1.000
_cell.length_c   1.000
_cell.angle_alpha   90.00
_cell.angle_beta   90.00
_cell.angle_gamma   90.00
#
_symmetry.space_group_name_H-M   'P 1'
#
loop_
_entity.id
_entity.type
_entity.pdbx_description
1 polymer ?
#
loop_
_entity_poly.entity_id
_entity_poly.type
_entity_poly.pdbx_seq_one_letter_code
_entity_poly.pdbx_strand_id
1 'polypeptide(L)'
;MKTLKEAKVGDRVRIVKLHGEGAVKRRIMDMGLTKGAEVQIRRVAPLGDPIEVNVRGYELSIRKADAEIIEIEGPDKTNQRRGEER
;
A
#
# COMPACT_ATOMS: atom_id res chain seq x y z
N MET A 1 -11.98 -5.34 -6.10
CA MET A 1 -10.77 -4.49 -6.07
C MET A 1 -10.24 -4.43 -4.66
N LYS A 2 -8.94 -4.56 -4.50
CA LYS A 2 -8.33 -4.49 -3.19
C LYS A 2 -7.58 -3.18 -3.06
N THR A 3 -7.76 -2.49 -1.95
CA THR A 3 -7.08 -1.21 -1.74
C THR A 3 -6.11 -1.30 -0.58
N LEU A 4 -5.27 -0.30 -0.48
CA LEU A 4 -4.27 -0.25 0.57
C LEU A 4 -4.92 -0.26 1.95
N LYS A 5 -6.15 0.23 2.05
CA LYS A 5 -6.87 0.22 3.32
C LYS A 5 -7.08 -1.20 3.85
N GLU A 6 -7.12 -2.17 2.96
CA GLU A 6 -7.38 -3.55 3.35
C GLU A 6 -6.11 -4.34 3.67
N ALA A 7 -4.95 -3.76 3.47
CA ALA A 7 -3.71 -4.46 3.73
C ALA A 7 -3.44 -4.52 5.23
N LYS A 8 -2.67 -5.52 5.63
CA LYS A 8 -2.40 -5.76 7.05
C LYS A 8 -0.94 -5.54 7.36
N VAL A 9 -0.64 -5.29 8.62
CA VAL A 9 0.73 -5.11 9.06
C VAL A 9 1.57 -6.30 8.60
N GLY A 10 2.71 -5.99 8.01
CA GLY A 10 3.62 -7.00 7.50
C GLY A 10 3.42 -7.32 6.04
N ASP A 11 2.28 -6.94 5.47
CA ASP A 11 2.04 -7.20 4.06
C ASP A 11 2.98 -6.38 3.19
N ARG A 12 3.37 -6.98 2.08
CA ARG A 12 4.16 -6.28 1.07
C ARG A 12 3.33 -6.34 -0.21
N VAL A 13 2.91 -5.20 -0.67
CA VAL A 13 1.97 -5.11 -1.79
C VAL A 13 2.50 -4.19 -2.87
N ARG A 14 1.90 -4.25 -4.04
CA ARG A 14 2.31 -3.41 -5.16
C ARG A 14 1.13 -2.56 -5.58
N ILE A 15 1.40 -1.28 -5.86
CA ILE A 15 0.35 -0.37 -6.31
C ILE A 15 0.08 -0.63 -7.79
N VAL A 16 -1.18 -0.89 -8.12
CA VAL A 16 -1.53 -1.13 -9.52
C VAL A 16 -2.30 0.03 -10.14
N LYS A 17 -2.95 0.85 -9.33
CA LYS A 17 -3.69 1.97 -9.87
C LYS A 17 -4.06 2.95 -8.77
N LEU A 18 -4.04 4.22 -9.09
CA LEU A 18 -4.54 5.25 -8.19
C LEU A 18 -5.88 5.71 -8.74
N HIS A 19 -6.91 5.56 -7.94
CA HIS A 19 -8.23 6.03 -8.33
C HIS A 19 -8.39 7.44 -7.83
N GLY A 20 -9.17 8.20 -8.03
CA GLY A 20 -9.21 9.56 -7.58
C GLY A 20 -8.72 10.49 -8.66
N GLU A 21 -8.82 11.76 -8.43
CA GLU A 21 -8.51 12.75 -9.41
C GLU A 21 -7.92 13.99 -8.80
N GLY A 22 -7.31 14.81 -9.64
CA GLY A 22 -6.90 16.14 -9.25
C GLY A 22 -5.84 16.16 -8.18
N ALA A 23 -6.04 17.05 -7.24
CA ALA A 23 -5.03 17.33 -6.23
C ALA A 23 -4.74 16.15 -5.33
N VAL A 24 -5.75 15.35 -5.03
CA VAL A 24 -5.57 14.20 -4.15
C VAL A 24 -4.63 13.20 -4.78
N LYS A 25 -4.89 12.86 -6.04
CA LYS A 25 -4.07 11.89 -6.74
C LYS A 25 -2.65 12.42 -6.89
N ARG A 26 -2.51 13.70 -7.21
CA ARG A 26 -1.19 14.29 -7.37
C ARG A 26 -0.42 14.26 -6.07
N ARG A 27 -1.09 14.55 -4.94
CA ARG A 27 -0.42 14.53 -3.66
C ARG A 27 0.10 13.13 -3.33
N ILE A 28 -0.69 12.11 -3.61
CA ILE A 28 -0.29 10.75 -3.36
C ILE A 28 0.90 10.37 -4.23
N MET A 29 0.88 10.77 -5.49
CA MET A 29 1.99 10.48 -6.39
C MET A 29 3.26 11.18 -5.94
N ASP A 30 3.12 12.40 -5.43
CA ASP A 30 4.28 13.15 -4.97
C ASP A 30 4.95 12.49 -3.77
N MET A 31 4.22 11.69 -3.04
CA MET A 31 4.78 10.96 -1.92
C MET A 31 5.52 9.71 -2.37
N GLY A 32 5.50 9.41 -3.65
CA GLY A 32 6.18 8.22 -4.15
C GLY A 32 5.26 7.02 -4.30
N LEU A 33 3.97 7.20 -4.05
CA LEU A 33 3.02 6.11 -4.13
C LEU A 33 2.47 6.03 -5.54
N THR A 34 3.27 5.54 -6.44
CA THR A 34 2.92 5.51 -7.86
C THR A 34 2.73 4.08 -8.32
N LYS A 35 2.11 3.92 -9.50
CA LYS A 35 1.88 2.62 -10.06
C LYS A 35 3.19 1.85 -10.15
N GLY A 36 3.17 0.61 -9.71
CA GLY A 36 4.34 -0.24 -9.73
C GLY A 36 5.18 -0.18 -8.47
N ALA A 37 4.92 0.78 -7.58
CA ALA A 37 5.72 0.89 -6.37
C ALA A 37 5.36 -0.23 -5.40
N GLU A 38 6.35 -0.74 -4.71
CA GLU A 38 6.15 -1.76 -3.72
C GLU A 38 6.05 -1.08 -2.35
N VAL A 39 5.05 -1.47 -1.58
CA VAL A 39 4.77 -0.85 -0.30
C VAL A 39 4.71 -1.93 0.77
N GLN A 40 5.38 -1.69 1.87
CA GLN A 40 5.31 -2.60 3.00
C GLN A 40 4.52 -1.93 4.11
N ILE A 41 3.53 -2.62 4.65
CA ILE A 41 2.71 -2.08 5.72
C ILE A 41 3.46 -2.28 7.03
N ARG A 42 3.80 -1.16 7.68
CA ARG A 42 4.60 -1.22 8.89
C ARG A 42 3.73 -1.20 10.14
N ARG A 43 2.68 -0.41 10.12
CA ARG A 43 1.88 -0.24 11.29
C ARG A 43 0.53 0.34 10.93
N VAL A 44 -0.49 -0.06 11.64
CA VAL A 44 -1.83 0.49 11.44
C VAL A 44 -2.30 0.98 12.79
N ALA A 45 -2.64 2.25 12.89
CA ALA A 45 -3.10 2.81 14.16
C ALA A 45 -4.44 2.18 14.55
N PRO A 46 -4.79 2.25 15.81
CA PRO A 46 -6.09 1.75 16.26
C PRO A 46 -7.16 2.42 15.41
N LEU A 47 -8.16 1.79 15.03
CA LEU A 47 -9.21 2.32 14.18
C LEU A 47 -8.79 2.42 12.71
N GLY A 48 -7.59 1.95 12.38
CA GLY A 48 -7.19 1.88 10.97
C GLY A 48 -6.68 3.18 10.36
N ASP A 49 -6.38 4.19 11.17
CA ASP A 49 -6.02 5.48 10.62
C ASP A 49 -5.10 6.22 11.59
N PRO A 50 -3.89 6.58 11.18
CA PRO A 50 -3.32 6.40 9.84
C PRO A 50 -2.68 5.04 9.66
N ILE A 51 -2.27 4.78 8.43
CA ILE A 51 -1.55 3.56 8.08
C ILE A 51 -0.11 3.97 7.80
N GLU A 52 0.84 3.35 8.48
CA GLU A 52 2.25 3.68 8.26
C GLU A 52 2.88 2.63 7.38
N VAL A 53 3.54 3.09 6.33
CA VAL A 53 4.11 2.20 5.33
C VAL A 53 5.54 2.60 5.02
N ASN A 54 6.26 1.66 4.40
CA ASN A 54 7.60 1.93 3.89
C ASN A 54 7.53 1.78 2.38
N VAL A 55 8.01 2.80 1.66
CA VAL A 55 8.07 2.71 0.21
C VAL A 55 9.42 3.29 -0.21
N ARG A 56 10.16 2.51 -0.98
CA ARG A 56 11.47 2.93 -1.47
C ARG A 56 12.40 3.39 -0.36
N GLY A 57 12.30 2.76 0.79
CA GLY A 57 13.17 3.09 1.91
C GLY A 57 12.68 4.24 2.78
N TYR A 58 11.56 4.83 2.44
CA TYR A 58 11.03 5.94 3.24
C TYR A 58 9.81 5.49 4.02
N GLU A 59 9.69 6.02 5.24
CA GLU A 59 8.52 5.75 6.06
C GLU A 59 7.51 6.85 5.80
N LEU A 60 6.29 6.45 5.50
CA LEU A 60 5.21 7.39 5.22
C LEU A 60 3.99 7.07 6.05
N SER A 61 3.23 8.09 6.36
CA SER A 61 1.98 7.93 7.09
C SER A 61 0.86 8.31 6.12
N ILE A 62 -0.07 7.40 5.90
CA ILE A 62 -1.13 7.59 4.92
C ILE A 62 -2.48 7.59 5.61
N ARG A 63 -3.31 8.57 5.30
CA ARG A 63 -4.64 8.61 5.87
C ARG A 63 -5.48 7.50 5.27
N LYS A 64 -6.38 6.97 6.07
CA LYS A 64 -7.27 5.93 5.62
C LYS A 64 -8.02 6.35 4.35
N ALA A 65 -8.47 7.58 4.30
CA ALA A 65 -9.20 8.07 3.13
C ALA A 65 -8.36 8.02 1.86
N ASP A 66 -7.06 8.29 2.00
CA ASP A 66 -6.18 8.22 0.84
C ASP A 66 -5.89 6.77 0.48
N ALA A 67 -5.79 5.90 1.47
CA ALA A 67 -5.53 4.50 1.21
C ALA A 67 -6.67 3.85 0.42
N GLU A 68 -7.87 4.38 0.56
CA GLU A 68 -9.03 3.81 -0.12
C GLU A 68 -8.98 3.97 -1.63
N ILE A 69 -8.20 4.93 -2.13
CA ILE A 69 -8.13 5.12 -3.57
C ILE A 69 -6.87 4.55 -4.18
N ILE A 70 -6.07 3.84 -3.38
CA ILE A 70 -4.86 3.21 -3.88
C ILE A 70 -5.14 1.73 -4.05
N GLU A 71 -5.29 1.32 -5.30
CA GLU A 71 -5.55 -0.08 -5.60
C GLU A 71 -4.25 -0.86 -5.60
N ILE A 72 -4.24 -2.02 -4.96
CA ILE A 72 -3.03 -2.82 -4.82
C ILE A 72 -3.25 -4.25 -5.24
N GLU A 73 -2.16 -4.96 -5.44
CA GLU A 73 -2.20 -6.39 -5.59
C GLU A 73 -1.20 -6.97 -4.59
N GLY A 74 -1.48 -8.17 -4.11
CA GLY A 74 -0.66 -8.81 -3.12
C GLY A 74 -1.36 -8.81 -1.77
N PRO A 75 -0.71 -9.37 -0.76
CA PRO A 75 0.64 -9.93 -0.84
C PRO A 75 0.68 -11.14 -1.74
N ASP A 76 1.86 -11.41 -2.29
CA ASP A 76 2.03 -12.49 -3.23
C ASP A 76 2.19 -13.80 -2.46
N LYS A 77 1.12 -14.49 -2.30
CA LYS A 77 1.16 -15.71 -1.52
C LYS A 77 1.82 -16.87 -2.23
N THR A 78 1.91 -16.79 -3.51
CA THR A 78 2.57 -17.82 -4.27
C THR A 78 4.04 -17.88 -3.91
N ASN A 79 4.65 -16.71 -3.74
CA ASN A 79 6.03 -16.70 -3.37
C ASN A 79 6.24 -17.31 -2.01
N GLN A 80 5.33 -17.09 -1.12
CA GLN A 80 5.47 -17.64 0.19
C GLN A 80 5.44 -19.14 0.18
N ARG A 81 4.52 -19.70 -0.59
CA ARG A 81 4.45 -21.11 -0.62
C ARG A 81 5.65 -21.71 -1.27
N ARG A 82 6.13 -21.03 -2.31
CA ARG A 82 7.22 -21.59 -2.99
C ARG A 82 8.43 -21.62 -2.15
N GLY A 83 8.52 -20.70 -1.28
CA GLY A 83 9.63 -20.70 -0.41
C GLY A 83 9.75 -21.99 0.22
N GLU A 84 8.63 -22.67 0.20
CA GLU A 84 8.72 -23.79 0.69
C GLU A 84 8.62 -24.80 -0.16
N GLU A 85 8.29 -24.68 -1.13
CA GLU A 85 8.19 -25.68 -1.81
C GLU A 85 9.16 -25.96 -2.53
N ARG A 86 9.74 -25.72 -2.50
CA ARG A 86 10.52 -26.07 -3.14
C ARG A 86 11.39 -26.26 -2.71
#